data_e63e75e9b30d42f6064077bdef196ef0
#
_entry.id   e63e75e9b30d42f6064077bdef196ef0
#
_cell.length_a   1.000
_cell.length_b   1.000
_cell.length_c   1.000
_cell.angle_alpha   90.00
_cell.angle_beta   90.00
_cell.angle_gamma   90.00
#
_symmetry.space_group_name_H-M   'P 1'
#
loop_
_entity.id
_entity.type
_entity.pdbx_description
1 polymer ?
#
loop_
_entity_poly.entity_id
_entity_poly.type
_entity_poly.pdbx_seq_one_letter_code
_entity_poly.pdbx_strand_id
1 'polypeptide(L)'
;TIITFNNLQGASSSALTYKGKLPTNYNVIVKSKTDFGQTIFSDTSGATNFGIHSESILSKGTYSSVLSGLTASEIVSGTSGTVVSGAIRSNWVLANNTGSEWDLVVGNKDITDDTKTSVVKSVKPNIVLGVNNLTSVTEVNFANMNTYDCDLFDKHKICVSFGGRHTVINSPKTKTNSMVLVGGYQVTDALRVGGFFHHNISHKTPASFKLSDKTPLLGGLVVWNEKPNRLGYQLKLANAFQQKYAAVTREVVGSSEEGKGQTVIEAKSFVAELQYGYQFNDNIILRPYFAARSAVIKQDGYTETGSSSPLSFNEIKDKSTTILPGLKLNARLSS
;
A
#
# COMPACT_ATOMS: atom_id res chain seq x y z
N THR A 1 45.35 16.40 21.42
CA THR A 1 44.54 16.73 20.22
C THR A 1 44.06 15.42 19.55
N ILE A 2 42.78 15.27 19.33
CA ILE A 2 42.20 14.14 18.61
C ILE A 2 42.31 14.47 17.11
N ILE A 3 43.02 13.63 16.35
CA ILE A 3 43.19 13.76 14.91
C ILE A 3 42.42 12.61 14.27
N THR A 4 41.43 12.92 13.39
CA THR A 4 40.71 11.95 12.58
C THR A 4 41.13 12.09 11.12
N PHE A 5 41.52 10.98 10.53
CA PHE A 5 41.90 10.89 9.12
C PHE A 5 40.94 10.00 8.37
N ASN A 6 40.34 10.50 7.30
CA ASN A 6 39.38 9.78 6.45
C ASN A 6 40.00 9.56 5.07
N ASN A 7 40.09 8.31 4.60
CA ASN A 7 40.76 7.98 3.32
C ASN A 7 39.82 7.29 2.34
N LEU A 8 39.73 7.86 1.13
CA LEU A 8 39.06 7.23 -0.03
C LEU A 8 40.12 6.77 -1.08
N GLN A 9 41.32 7.34 -1.09
CA GLN A 9 42.34 6.98 -2.07
C GLN A 9 42.80 5.52 -1.88
N GLY A 10 42.79 4.74 -2.94
CA GLY A 10 43.21 3.35 -2.83
C GLY A 10 42.87 2.52 -4.05
N ALA A 11 41.94 1.58 -3.92
CA ALA A 11 41.69 0.51 -4.89
C ALA A 11 41.36 0.97 -6.32
N SER A 12 40.79 2.17 -6.50
CA SER A 12 40.52 2.74 -7.83
C SER A 12 41.68 3.53 -8.42
N SER A 13 42.77 3.70 -7.64
CA SER A 13 43.98 4.45 -8.05
C SER A 13 45.23 3.78 -7.52
N SER A 14 45.91 4.40 -6.57
CA SER A 14 47.06 3.83 -5.85
C SER A 14 46.85 4.03 -4.34
N ALA A 15 47.28 3.05 -3.54
CA ALA A 15 47.21 3.15 -2.10
C ALA A 15 47.92 4.40 -1.58
N LEU A 16 47.33 5.07 -0.60
CA LEU A 16 47.96 6.20 0.07
C LEU A 16 49.12 5.72 0.92
N THR A 17 50.27 6.39 0.88
CA THR A 17 51.37 6.14 1.79
C THR A 17 51.29 7.14 2.95
N TYR A 18 51.28 6.63 4.18
CA TYR A 18 51.27 7.43 5.41
C TYR A 18 52.55 7.20 6.24
N LYS A 19 53.15 8.27 6.69
CA LYS A 19 54.40 8.23 7.53
C LYS A 19 54.23 9.11 8.77
N GLY A 20 54.94 8.73 9.82
CA GLY A 20 55.00 9.49 11.06
C GLY A 20 54.00 9.08 12.13
N LYS A 21 53.58 10.02 12.97
CA LYS A 21 52.67 9.71 14.08
C LYS A 21 51.28 9.34 13.59
N LEU A 22 50.78 8.19 14.00
CA LEU A 22 49.45 7.72 13.65
C LEU A 22 48.35 8.69 14.12
N PRO A 23 47.29 8.89 13.33
CA PRO A 23 46.12 9.65 13.74
C PRO A 23 45.40 8.94 14.89
N THR A 24 44.69 9.67 15.72
CA THR A 24 43.90 9.07 16.79
C THR A 24 42.81 8.13 16.22
N ASN A 25 42.18 8.56 15.13
CA ASN A 25 41.18 7.76 14.42
C ASN A 25 41.52 7.74 12.92
N TYR A 26 41.50 6.55 12.34
CA TYR A 26 41.60 6.34 10.92
C TYR A 26 40.32 5.70 10.40
N ASN A 27 39.66 6.35 9.45
CA ASN A 27 38.45 5.85 8.83
C ASN A 27 38.66 5.56 7.35
N VAL A 28 38.29 4.39 6.92
CA VAL A 28 38.24 4.08 5.49
C VAL A 28 36.88 4.57 4.92
N ILE A 29 36.92 5.11 3.71
CA ILE A 29 35.73 5.43 2.92
C ILE A 29 35.61 4.36 1.82
N VAL A 30 34.41 3.78 1.71
CA VAL A 30 34.07 2.77 0.71
C VAL A 30 32.97 3.32 -0.17
N LYS A 31 33.17 3.42 -1.49
CA LYS A 31 32.15 3.81 -2.46
C LYS A 31 31.62 2.60 -3.24
N SER A 32 32.48 1.62 -3.52
CA SER A 32 32.10 0.38 -4.21
C SER A 32 33.09 -0.75 -3.90
N LYS A 33 32.93 -1.91 -4.51
CA LYS A 33 33.88 -3.04 -4.42
C LYS A 33 35.23 -2.76 -5.06
N THR A 34 35.30 -1.80 -5.95
CA THR A 34 36.51 -1.42 -6.69
C THR A 34 36.95 0.00 -6.40
N ASP A 35 36.22 0.72 -5.54
CA ASP A 35 36.55 2.10 -5.14
C ASP A 35 36.42 2.24 -3.63
N PHE A 36 37.51 2.07 -2.93
CA PHE A 36 37.64 2.17 -1.48
C PHE A 36 39.08 2.56 -1.07
N GLY A 37 39.17 3.12 0.14
CA GLY A 37 40.46 3.56 0.68
C GLY A 37 41.41 2.42 1.00
N GLN A 38 42.66 2.57 0.62
CA GLN A 38 43.78 1.70 1.00
C GLN A 38 44.93 2.57 1.48
N THR A 39 45.59 2.19 2.58
CA THR A 39 46.74 2.95 3.12
C THR A 39 47.90 2.02 3.46
N ILE A 40 49.08 2.37 2.99
CA ILE A 40 50.34 1.73 3.35
C ILE A 40 51.02 2.62 4.40
N PHE A 41 51.15 2.07 5.60
CA PHE A 41 51.83 2.73 6.71
C PHE A 41 53.31 2.32 6.73
N SER A 42 54.21 3.29 6.77
CA SER A 42 55.65 3.05 6.89
C SER A 42 56.26 4.09 7.83
N ASP A 43 57.29 3.69 8.56
CA ASP A 43 57.97 4.58 9.53
C ASP A 43 56.95 5.26 10.49
N THR A 44 55.99 4.50 11.02
CA THR A 44 54.94 5.01 11.88
C THR A 44 55.23 4.85 13.36
N SER A 45 54.60 5.68 14.19
CA SER A 45 54.68 5.57 15.65
C SER A 45 53.30 5.86 16.30
N GLY A 46 53.07 5.21 17.41
CA GLY A 46 51.79 5.36 18.16
C GLY A 46 50.77 4.30 17.78
N ALA A 47 49.50 4.60 17.98
CA ALA A 47 48.43 3.70 17.70
C ALA A 47 47.18 4.46 17.17
N THR A 48 46.31 3.75 16.50
CA THR A 48 45.10 4.33 15.89
C THR A 48 43.89 3.50 16.18
N ASN A 49 42.70 4.12 16.18
CA ASN A 49 41.41 3.45 16.15
C ASN A 49 40.94 3.34 14.69
N PHE A 50 40.64 2.15 14.25
CA PHE A 50 40.07 1.95 12.92
C PHE A 50 38.56 2.16 12.93
N GLY A 51 38.05 2.74 11.86
CA GLY A 51 36.62 2.92 11.65
C GLY A 51 36.25 2.98 10.17
N ILE A 52 34.94 2.97 9.93
CA ILE A 52 34.38 3.17 8.61
C ILE A 52 33.66 4.51 8.59
N HIS A 53 33.97 5.36 7.61
CA HIS A 53 33.35 6.67 7.48
C HIS A 53 31.85 6.53 7.18
N SER A 54 31.03 7.42 7.72
CA SER A 54 29.55 7.37 7.62
C SER A 54 29.00 7.44 6.18
N GLU A 55 29.78 8.03 5.25
CA GLU A 55 29.41 8.08 3.82
C GLU A 55 29.69 6.78 3.05
N SER A 56 30.23 5.76 3.72
CA SER A 56 30.60 4.51 3.06
C SER A 56 29.37 3.69 2.67
N ILE A 57 29.42 3.11 1.47
CA ILE A 57 28.43 2.21 0.91
C ILE A 57 29.00 0.80 0.92
N LEU A 58 28.67 0.01 1.91
CA LEU A 58 29.21 -1.34 2.06
C LEU A 58 28.42 -2.37 1.25
N SER A 59 29.14 -3.28 0.59
CA SER A 59 28.60 -4.50 -0.01
C SER A 59 29.21 -5.72 0.66
N LYS A 60 28.46 -6.80 0.83
CA LYS A 60 28.97 -8.06 1.39
C LYS A 60 30.22 -8.53 0.65
N GLY A 61 31.19 -9.01 1.39
CA GLY A 61 32.47 -9.59 0.90
C GLY A 61 33.69 -8.85 1.43
N THR A 62 34.86 -9.16 0.89
CA THR A 62 36.12 -8.67 1.34
C THR A 62 36.57 -7.45 0.53
N TYR A 63 37.12 -6.45 1.21
CA TYR A 63 37.85 -5.30 0.68
C TYR A 63 39.31 -5.49 1.10
N SER A 64 40.16 -5.91 0.16
CA SER A 64 41.49 -6.37 0.47
C SER A 64 42.46 -5.23 0.74
N SER A 65 43.38 -5.46 1.68
CA SER A 65 44.50 -4.55 2.00
C SER A 65 44.06 -3.11 2.31
N VAL A 66 42.95 -2.93 3.07
CA VAL A 66 42.52 -1.59 3.48
C VAL A 66 43.58 -0.90 4.34
N LEU A 67 44.36 -1.67 5.11
CA LEU A 67 45.56 -1.22 5.82
C LEU A 67 46.71 -2.19 5.54
N SER A 68 47.89 -1.64 5.30
CA SER A 68 49.14 -2.39 5.20
C SER A 68 50.20 -1.71 6.04
N GLY A 69 51.09 -2.48 6.72
CA GLY A 69 52.19 -1.96 7.50
C GLY A 69 51.89 -1.66 8.97
N LEU A 70 50.71 -1.98 9.49
CA LEU A 70 50.36 -1.88 10.90
C LEU A 70 50.24 -3.25 11.57
N THR A 71 50.86 -3.39 12.72
CA THR A 71 50.72 -4.57 13.57
C THR A 71 49.41 -4.50 14.42
N ALA A 72 48.99 -5.61 15.01
CA ALA A 72 47.82 -5.64 15.86
C ALA A 72 47.92 -4.74 17.12
N SER A 73 49.12 -4.46 17.59
CA SER A 73 49.33 -3.58 18.75
C SER A 73 49.16 -2.09 18.39
N GLU A 74 49.22 -1.74 17.13
CA GLU A 74 49.06 -0.35 16.64
C GLU A 74 47.58 -0.04 16.34
N ILE A 75 46.72 -1.04 16.30
CA ILE A 75 45.29 -0.88 16.15
C ILE A 75 44.60 -1.10 17.51
N VAL A 76 44.31 -0.01 18.24
CA VAL A 76 43.82 -0.07 19.61
C VAL A 76 42.34 -0.52 19.67
N SER A 77 41.55 -0.10 18.71
CA SER A 77 40.11 -0.47 18.65
C SER A 77 39.60 -0.42 17.21
N GLY A 78 38.38 -0.92 17.01
CA GLY A 78 37.76 -0.93 15.69
C GLY A 78 38.12 -2.15 14.86
N THR A 79 38.34 -3.30 15.50
CA THR A 79 38.54 -4.57 14.77
C THR A 79 37.27 -5.22 14.30
N SER A 80 36.13 -4.74 14.79
CA SER A 80 34.78 -5.13 14.32
C SER A 80 33.75 -4.08 14.67
N GLY A 81 32.64 -4.09 14.02
CA GLY A 81 31.54 -3.16 14.29
C GLY A 81 30.37 -3.32 13.36
N THR A 82 29.50 -2.34 13.45
CA THR A 82 28.34 -2.20 12.58
C THR A 82 28.32 -0.83 11.94
N VAL A 83 27.92 -0.76 10.69
CA VAL A 83 27.62 0.51 10.03
C VAL A 83 26.17 0.50 9.55
N VAL A 84 25.47 1.61 9.76
CA VAL A 84 24.10 1.82 9.29
C VAL A 84 24.15 2.79 8.13
N SER A 85 23.55 2.36 7.02
CA SER A 85 23.34 3.20 5.84
C SER A 85 21.88 3.10 5.44
N GLY A 86 21.12 4.16 5.69
CA GLY A 86 19.68 4.16 5.52
C GLY A 86 19.00 3.06 6.36
N ALA A 87 18.17 2.25 5.72
CA ALA A 87 17.44 1.14 6.37
C ALA A 87 18.30 -0.09 6.66
N ILE A 88 19.57 -0.10 6.25
CA ILE A 88 20.42 -1.30 6.26
C ILE A 88 21.53 -1.17 7.28
N ARG A 89 21.71 -2.23 8.08
CA ARG A 89 22.86 -2.45 8.96
C ARG A 89 23.74 -3.52 8.35
N SER A 90 25.04 -3.23 8.28
CA SER A 90 26.06 -4.19 7.85
C SER A 90 27.05 -4.43 8.97
N ASN A 91 27.31 -5.67 9.32
CA ASN A 91 28.34 -6.06 10.25
C ASN A 91 29.66 -6.17 9.50
N TRP A 92 30.75 -5.72 10.11
CA TRP A 92 32.08 -5.78 9.53
C TRP A 92 33.14 -6.22 10.54
N VAL A 93 34.20 -6.78 10.02
CA VAL A 93 35.38 -7.19 10.79
C VAL A 93 36.62 -6.73 10.02
N LEU A 94 37.58 -6.16 10.73
CA LEU A 94 38.91 -5.92 10.23
C LEU A 94 39.74 -7.17 10.48
N ALA A 95 39.98 -7.96 9.45
CA ALA A 95 40.67 -9.24 9.55
C ALA A 95 42.17 -9.07 9.24
N ASN A 96 43.02 -9.55 10.14
CA ASN A 96 44.46 -9.60 9.90
C ASN A 96 44.76 -10.78 8.95
N ASN A 97 45.38 -10.50 7.81
CA ASN A 97 45.69 -11.50 6.80
C ASN A 97 47.10 -12.05 6.93
N THR A 98 48.10 -11.18 7.14
CA THR A 98 49.51 -11.58 7.14
C THR A 98 50.36 -10.83 8.20
N GLY A 99 49.78 -10.61 9.40
CA GLY A 99 50.48 -9.92 10.49
C GLY A 99 50.48 -8.38 10.41
N SER A 100 50.68 -7.81 9.22
CA SER A 100 50.65 -6.36 8.98
C SER A 100 49.71 -5.93 7.86
N GLU A 101 49.03 -6.87 7.22
CA GLU A 101 47.99 -6.60 6.23
C GLU A 101 46.61 -6.89 6.77
N TRP A 102 45.69 -5.98 6.50
CA TRP A 102 44.33 -6.05 7.04
C TRP A 102 43.28 -5.88 5.94
N ASP A 103 42.34 -6.79 5.94
CA ASP A 103 41.20 -6.80 5.04
C ASP A 103 39.97 -6.35 5.81
N LEU A 104 39.13 -5.54 5.20
CA LEU A 104 37.82 -5.23 5.71
C LEU A 104 36.82 -6.27 5.17
N VAL A 105 36.32 -7.13 6.05
CA VAL A 105 35.34 -8.16 5.71
C VAL A 105 33.96 -7.70 6.14
N VAL A 106 33.06 -7.55 5.18
CA VAL A 106 31.66 -7.15 5.40
C VAL A 106 30.77 -8.38 5.33
N GLY A 107 30.04 -8.63 6.40
CA GLY A 107 29.14 -9.76 6.54
C GLY A 107 27.78 -9.55 5.86
N ASN A 108 26.78 -10.30 6.33
CA ASN A 108 25.43 -10.17 5.85
C ASN A 108 24.84 -8.81 6.23
N LYS A 109 24.03 -8.29 5.33
CA LYS A 109 23.20 -7.12 5.59
C LYS A 109 21.93 -7.52 6.32
N ASP A 110 21.47 -6.69 7.23
CA ASP A 110 20.16 -6.80 7.88
C ASP A 110 19.47 -5.44 7.88
N ILE A 111 18.15 -5.43 7.97
CA ILE A 111 17.41 -4.19 8.16
C ILE A 111 17.56 -3.73 9.61
N THR A 112 17.62 -2.42 9.84
CA THR A 112 17.71 -1.86 11.19
C THR A 112 16.46 -2.19 12.01
N ASP A 113 16.57 -2.15 13.33
CA ASP A 113 15.42 -2.40 14.21
C ASP A 113 14.34 -1.31 14.07
N ASP A 114 14.74 -0.08 13.79
CA ASP A 114 13.83 1.00 13.42
C ASP A 114 13.08 0.68 12.12
N THR A 115 13.77 0.15 11.11
CA THR A 115 13.14 -0.30 9.86
C THR A 115 12.20 -1.50 10.10
N LYS A 116 12.59 -2.48 10.91
CA LYS A 116 11.71 -3.60 11.30
C LYS A 116 10.45 -3.08 11.99
N THR A 117 10.60 -2.14 12.91
CA THR A 117 9.48 -1.50 13.63
C THR A 117 8.58 -0.71 12.66
N SER A 118 9.18 0.07 11.75
CA SER A 118 8.46 0.80 10.70
C SER A 118 7.64 -0.15 9.83
N VAL A 119 8.23 -1.26 9.39
CA VAL A 119 7.54 -2.30 8.60
C VAL A 119 6.35 -2.88 9.37
N VAL A 120 6.55 -3.32 10.61
CA VAL A 120 5.48 -3.90 11.44
C VAL A 120 4.35 -2.89 11.67
N LYS A 121 4.67 -1.63 11.97
CA LYS A 121 3.68 -0.57 12.15
C LYS A 121 2.91 -0.26 10.89
N SER A 122 3.54 -0.35 9.71
CA SER A 122 2.96 0.05 8.45
C SER A 122 2.23 -1.09 7.74
N VAL A 123 2.76 -2.31 7.79
CA VAL A 123 2.15 -3.48 7.14
C VAL A 123 0.80 -3.81 7.77
N LYS A 124 0.72 -3.84 9.09
CA LYS A 124 -0.50 -4.21 9.81
C LYS A 124 -1.66 -3.21 9.62
N PRO A 125 -1.48 -1.87 9.74
CA PRO A 125 -2.55 -0.91 9.51
C PRO A 125 -2.86 -0.67 8.02
N ASN A 126 -1.86 -0.68 7.15
CA ASN A 126 -2.04 -0.23 5.77
C ASN A 126 -2.59 -1.30 4.85
N ILE A 127 -2.12 -2.53 4.97
CA ILE A 127 -2.65 -3.64 4.17
C ILE A 127 -3.98 -4.12 4.77
N VAL A 128 -4.04 -4.30 6.09
CA VAL A 128 -5.24 -4.86 6.72
C VAL A 128 -6.33 -3.80 6.89
N LEU A 129 -6.01 -2.59 7.37
CA LEU A 129 -7.03 -1.57 7.65
C LEU A 129 -7.37 -0.71 6.44
N GLY A 130 -6.40 -0.34 5.61
CA GLY A 130 -6.64 0.46 4.40
C GLY A 130 -7.43 -0.35 3.37
N VAL A 131 -6.99 -1.57 3.08
CA VAL A 131 -7.69 -2.48 2.17
C VAL A 131 -9.02 -2.91 2.75
N ASN A 132 -9.11 -3.32 4.01
CA ASN A 132 -10.36 -3.72 4.64
C ASN A 132 -11.35 -2.55 4.73
N ASN A 133 -10.90 -1.32 5.00
CA ASN A 133 -11.76 -0.14 4.96
C ASN A 133 -12.36 0.08 3.57
N LEU A 134 -11.51 0.01 2.55
CA LEU A 134 -11.97 0.21 1.18
C LEU A 134 -12.86 -0.94 0.70
N THR A 135 -12.50 -2.18 1.04
CA THR A 135 -13.30 -3.38 0.77
C THR A 135 -14.67 -3.26 1.44
N SER A 136 -14.71 -2.92 2.72
CA SER A 136 -15.97 -2.78 3.47
C SER A 136 -16.85 -1.67 2.89
N VAL A 137 -16.30 -0.51 2.53
CA VAL A 137 -17.07 0.57 1.88
C VAL A 137 -17.59 0.13 0.53
N THR A 138 -16.76 -0.54 -0.27
CA THR A 138 -17.14 -1.03 -1.59
C THR A 138 -18.21 -2.12 -1.49
N GLU A 139 -18.10 -3.04 -0.53
CA GLU A 139 -19.11 -4.05 -0.27
C GLU A 139 -20.45 -3.46 0.15
N VAL A 140 -20.44 -2.43 1.00
CA VAL A 140 -21.65 -1.71 1.38
C VAL A 140 -22.25 -0.97 0.17
N ASN A 141 -21.41 -0.36 -0.69
CA ASN A 141 -21.88 0.26 -1.92
C ASN A 141 -22.52 -0.79 -2.85
N PHE A 142 -21.93 -1.97 -2.97
CA PHE A 142 -22.51 -3.08 -3.74
C PHE A 142 -23.81 -3.61 -3.10
N ALA A 143 -23.87 -3.72 -1.77
CA ALA A 143 -25.10 -4.11 -1.09
C ALA A 143 -26.25 -3.14 -1.39
N ASN A 144 -25.93 -1.86 -1.53
CA ASN A 144 -26.90 -0.82 -1.84
C ASN A 144 -27.41 -0.85 -3.30
N MET A 145 -26.77 -1.60 -4.21
CA MET A 145 -27.23 -1.74 -5.60
C MET A 145 -28.67 -2.29 -5.70
N ASN A 146 -29.12 -3.04 -4.70
CA ASN A 146 -30.51 -3.51 -4.63
C ASN A 146 -31.51 -2.36 -4.56
N THR A 147 -31.09 -1.18 -4.04
CA THR A 147 -31.94 0.00 -3.92
C THR A 147 -31.83 0.93 -5.14
N TYR A 148 -30.87 0.70 -6.05
CA TYR A 148 -30.71 1.50 -7.25
C TYR A 148 -31.72 1.06 -8.28
N ASP A 149 -32.72 1.88 -8.47
CA ASP A 149 -33.78 1.69 -9.46
C ASP A 149 -34.35 3.05 -9.84
N CYS A 150 -34.93 3.11 -11.01
CA CYS A 150 -35.63 4.24 -11.52
C CYS A 150 -36.89 3.75 -12.19
N ASP A 151 -38.04 4.14 -11.64
CA ASP A 151 -39.32 3.51 -11.97
C ASP A 151 -40.46 4.49 -12.24
N LEU A 152 -40.20 5.78 -12.15
CA LEU A 152 -41.15 6.84 -12.53
C LEU A 152 -40.74 7.42 -13.88
N PHE A 153 -41.41 6.99 -14.94
CA PHE A 153 -41.09 7.38 -16.31
C PHE A 153 -41.99 8.54 -16.77
N ASP A 154 -41.37 9.44 -17.53
CA ASP A 154 -42.06 10.51 -18.22
C ASP A 154 -42.74 9.99 -19.52
N LYS A 155 -43.35 10.92 -20.29
CA LYS A 155 -43.96 10.61 -21.61
C LYS A 155 -42.94 10.13 -22.65
N HIS A 156 -41.65 10.37 -22.45
CA HIS A 156 -40.58 9.92 -23.31
C HIS A 156 -39.95 8.60 -22.84
N LYS A 157 -40.55 7.94 -21.83
CA LYS A 157 -40.08 6.69 -21.23
C LYS A 157 -38.71 6.83 -20.53
N ILE A 158 -38.37 8.04 -20.08
CA ILE A 158 -37.13 8.34 -19.38
C ILE A 158 -37.43 8.53 -17.88
N CYS A 159 -36.55 8.00 -17.05
CA CYS A 159 -36.56 8.18 -15.62
C CYS A 159 -35.20 8.65 -15.13
N VAL A 160 -35.17 9.61 -14.21
CA VAL A 160 -33.98 10.03 -13.48
C VAL A 160 -34.28 10.11 -12.01
N SER A 161 -33.42 9.48 -11.20
CA SER A 161 -33.51 9.49 -9.74
C SER A 161 -32.20 9.96 -9.15
N PHE A 162 -32.27 10.83 -8.15
CA PHE A 162 -31.11 11.34 -7.43
C PHE A 162 -31.29 11.10 -5.93
N GLY A 163 -30.22 10.72 -5.25
CA GLY A 163 -30.23 10.49 -3.81
C GLY A 163 -28.89 10.77 -3.14
N GLY A 164 -28.97 11.10 -1.86
CA GLY A 164 -27.81 11.17 -0.96
C GLY A 164 -27.78 9.98 -0.01
N ARG A 165 -26.57 9.56 0.40
CA ARG A 165 -26.41 8.47 1.35
C ARG A 165 -25.33 8.79 2.35
N HIS A 166 -25.61 8.51 3.62
CA HIS A 166 -24.62 8.50 4.69
C HIS A 166 -24.41 7.06 5.14
N THR A 167 -23.16 6.60 5.13
CA THR A 167 -22.79 5.23 5.53
C THR A 167 -21.83 5.28 6.69
N VAL A 168 -22.10 4.49 7.72
CA VAL A 168 -21.21 4.30 8.88
C VAL A 168 -20.90 2.82 9.00
N ILE A 169 -19.61 2.49 9.04
CA ILE A 169 -19.11 1.15 9.28
C ILE A 169 -18.36 1.21 10.61
N ASN A 170 -18.62 0.29 11.52
CA ASN A 170 -18.04 0.30 12.86
C ASN A 170 -16.70 -0.46 12.93
N SER A 171 -16.49 -1.45 12.06
CA SER A 171 -15.26 -2.23 12.05
C SER A 171 -14.87 -2.61 10.61
N PRO A 172 -13.81 -2.02 10.08
CA PRO A 172 -13.05 -0.86 10.60
C PRO A 172 -13.89 0.43 10.57
N LYS A 173 -13.65 1.33 11.53
CA LYS A 173 -14.44 2.55 11.67
C LYS A 173 -14.29 3.50 10.48
N THR A 174 -15.33 3.63 9.68
CA THR A 174 -15.34 4.44 8.47
C THR A 174 -16.66 5.18 8.33
N LYS A 175 -16.61 6.40 7.83
CA LYS A 175 -17.78 7.20 7.51
C LYS A 175 -17.65 7.73 6.09
N THR A 176 -18.70 7.56 5.29
CA THR A 176 -18.75 8.11 3.94
C THR A 176 -20.06 8.85 3.71
N ASN A 177 -19.96 9.96 2.98
CA ASN A 177 -21.11 10.63 2.37
C ASN A 177 -21.00 10.42 0.87
N SER A 178 -22.09 10.04 0.25
CA SER A 178 -22.13 9.76 -1.17
C SER A 178 -23.39 10.31 -1.83
N MET A 179 -23.28 10.55 -3.12
CA MET A 179 -24.41 10.84 -3.99
C MET A 179 -24.61 9.70 -4.98
N VAL A 180 -25.86 9.46 -5.33
CA VAL A 180 -26.26 8.43 -6.28
C VAL A 180 -27.15 9.09 -7.34
N LEU A 181 -26.85 8.83 -8.60
CA LEU A 181 -27.69 9.17 -9.74
C LEU A 181 -28.05 7.88 -10.46
N VAL A 182 -29.32 7.67 -10.74
CA VAL A 182 -29.82 6.54 -11.51
C VAL A 182 -30.61 7.07 -12.69
N GLY A 183 -30.27 6.63 -13.90
CA GLY A 183 -31.03 6.89 -15.12
C GLY A 183 -31.64 5.61 -15.64
N GLY A 184 -32.83 5.68 -16.20
CA GLY A 184 -33.51 4.52 -16.77
C GLY A 184 -34.31 4.86 -18.02
N TYR A 185 -34.49 3.86 -18.85
CA TYR A 185 -35.32 3.91 -20.06
C TYR A 185 -36.25 2.69 -20.09
N GLN A 186 -37.54 2.94 -20.28
CA GLN A 186 -38.55 1.90 -20.42
C GLN A 186 -38.59 1.41 -21.87
N VAL A 187 -38.04 0.24 -22.11
CA VAL A 187 -37.99 -0.38 -23.43
C VAL A 187 -39.38 -0.87 -23.84
N THR A 188 -40.05 -1.58 -22.93
CA THR A 188 -41.45 -2.03 -23.05
C THR A 188 -42.14 -1.83 -21.72
N ASP A 189 -43.43 -2.07 -21.65
CA ASP A 189 -44.20 -2.01 -20.38
C ASP A 189 -43.67 -3.00 -19.33
N ALA A 190 -43.04 -4.09 -19.78
CA ALA A 190 -42.48 -5.12 -18.92
C ALA A 190 -40.96 -4.97 -18.70
N LEU A 191 -40.22 -4.26 -19.55
CA LEU A 191 -38.77 -4.23 -19.54
C LEU A 191 -38.23 -2.80 -19.45
N ARG A 192 -37.36 -2.56 -18.48
CA ARG A 192 -36.58 -1.33 -18.38
C ARG A 192 -35.08 -1.61 -18.24
N VAL A 193 -34.28 -0.72 -18.76
CA VAL A 193 -32.82 -0.73 -18.67
C VAL A 193 -32.35 0.57 -18.04
N GLY A 194 -31.23 0.55 -17.35
CA GLY A 194 -30.72 1.77 -16.73
C GLY A 194 -29.24 1.68 -16.40
N GLY A 195 -28.72 2.81 -15.98
CA GLY A 195 -27.38 2.93 -15.44
C GLY A 195 -27.39 3.74 -14.15
N PHE A 196 -26.37 3.58 -13.37
CA PHE A 196 -26.18 4.35 -12.13
C PHE A 196 -24.75 4.80 -11.95
N PHE A 197 -24.66 5.93 -11.26
CA PHE A 197 -23.43 6.60 -10.87
C PHE A 197 -23.48 6.79 -9.35
N HIS A 198 -22.51 6.23 -8.63
CA HIS A 198 -22.42 6.40 -7.19
C HIS A 198 -21.04 6.98 -6.84
N HIS A 199 -21.02 8.16 -6.27
CA HIS A 199 -19.80 8.90 -5.94
C HIS A 199 -19.69 9.18 -4.45
N ASN A 200 -18.57 8.76 -3.83
CA ASN A 200 -18.26 9.10 -2.45
C ASN A 200 -17.67 10.51 -2.39
N ILE A 201 -18.44 11.47 -1.84
CA ILE A 201 -18.05 12.89 -1.69
C ILE A 201 -16.96 13.03 -0.63
N SER A 202 -17.08 12.26 0.47
CA SER A 202 -16.10 12.24 1.54
C SER A 202 -15.78 10.81 1.97
N HIS A 203 -14.51 10.56 2.20
CA HIS A 203 -14.00 9.28 2.67
C HIS A 203 -12.81 9.51 3.59
N LYS A 204 -12.81 8.88 4.78
CA LYS A 204 -11.67 8.90 5.69
C LYS A 204 -10.88 7.62 5.51
N THR A 205 -9.60 7.76 5.16
CA THR A 205 -8.61 6.67 5.11
C THR A 205 -7.54 6.88 6.18
N PRO A 206 -6.81 5.84 6.59
CA PRO A 206 -5.59 6.00 7.40
C PRO A 206 -4.59 6.95 6.74
N ALA A 207 -3.79 7.69 7.54
CA ALA A 207 -2.85 8.70 7.02
C ALA A 207 -1.82 8.12 6.03
N SER A 208 -1.46 6.86 6.21
CA SER A 208 -0.50 6.12 5.39
C SER A 208 -1.09 5.49 4.12
N PHE A 209 -2.41 5.62 3.92
CA PHE A 209 -3.13 5.11 2.75
C PHE A 209 -4.03 6.20 2.19
N LYS A 210 -3.64 6.79 1.07
CA LYS A 210 -4.33 7.91 0.44
C LYS A 210 -4.87 7.51 -0.92
N LEU A 211 -6.17 7.69 -1.12
CA LEU A 211 -6.76 7.56 -2.45
C LEU A 211 -6.32 8.75 -3.31
N SER A 212 -5.78 8.47 -4.48
CA SER A 212 -5.28 9.48 -5.41
C SER A 212 -6.39 10.09 -6.25
N ASP A 213 -7.50 9.34 -6.40
CA ASP A 213 -8.66 9.75 -7.18
C ASP A 213 -9.98 9.49 -6.44
N LYS A 214 -11.05 10.11 -6.96
CA LYS A 214 -12.41 9.95 -6.48
C LYS A 214 -13.28 9.24 -7.51
N THR A 215 -12.73 8.28 -8.26
CA THR A 215 -13.46 7.57 -9.31
C THR A 215 -14.77 6.99 -8.78
N PRO A 216 -15.90 7.29 -9.44
CA PRO A 216 -17.19 6.80 -9.02
C PRO A 216 -17.35 5.31 -9.28
N LEU A 217 -18.31 4.71 -8.58
CA LEU A 217 -18.82 3.40 -8.94
C LEU A 217 -19.85 3.59 -10.06
N LEU A 218 -19.64 2.90 -11.16
CA LEU A 218 -20.51 2.90 -12.32
C LEU A 218 -21.17 1.54 -12.47
N GLY A 219 -22.40 1.51 -12.93
CA GLY A 219 -23.08 0.24 -13.19
C GLY A 219 -24.28 0.37 -14.09
N GLY A 220 -24.73 -0.79 -14.53
CA GLY A 220 -25.93 -0.95 -15.34
C GLY A 220 -26.95 -1.86 -14.66
N LEU A 221 -28.19 -1.72 -15.04
CA LEU A 221 -29.28 -2.57 -14.56
C LEU A 221 -30.27 -2.89 -15.67
N VAL A 222 -30.88 -4.07 -15.57
CA VAL A 222 -31.99 -4.52 -16.38
C VAL A 222 -33.06 -5.04 -15.44
N VAL A 223 -34.28 -4.61 -15.62
CA VAL A 223 -35.41 -5.03 -14.79
C VAL A 223 -36.57 -5.46 -15.68
N TRP A 224 -37.02 -6.68 -15.42
CA TRP A 224 -38.21 -7.25 -16.05
C TRP A 224 -39.32 -7.36 -15.02
N ASN A 225 -40.56 -6.98 -15.39
CA ASN A 225 -41.76 -7.12 -14.60
C ASN A 225 -42.76 -8.06 -15.29
N GLU A 226 -43.36 -8.93 -14.55
CA GLU A 226 -44.45 -9.80 -15.04
C GLU A 226 -45.65 -8.97 -15.50
N LYS A 227 -46.01 -7.93 -14.74
CA LYS A 227 -47.15 -7.07 -14.99
C LYS A 227 -46.74 -5.60 -15.15
N PRO A 228 -47.42 -4.83 -16.04
CA PRO A 228 -47.14 -3.41 -16.23
C PRO A 228 -47.32 -2.56 -14.96
N ASN A 229 -48.25 -2.92 -14.07
CA ASN A 229 -48.48 -2.28 -12.79
C ASN A 229 -47.47 -2.67 -11.72
N ARG A 230 -46.44 -3.49 -12.08
CA ARG A 230 -45.36 -3.98 -11.19
C ARG A 230 -45.84 -4.81 -10.01
N LEU A 231 -47.01 -5.34 -10.06
CA LEU A 231 -47.42 -6.44 -9.20
C LEU A 231 -46.99 -7.77 -9.79
N GLY A 232 -46.92 -8.82 -8.94
CA GLY A 232 -46.35 -10.10 -9.36
C GLY A 232 -44.82 -10.12 -9.36
N TYR A 233 -44.24 -10.98 -10.16
CA TYR A 233 -42.81 -11.19 -10.18
C TYR A 233 -42.06 -10.05 -10.89
N GLN A 234 -40.90 -9.73 -10.32
CA GLN A 234 -39.91 -8.83 -10.94
C GLN A 234 -38.54 -9.47 -10.82
N LEU A 235 -37.79 -9.51 -11.93
CA LEU A 235 -36.39 -9.92 -11.98
C LEU A 235 -35.54 -8.70 -12.27
N LYS A 236 -34.53 -8.46 -11.44
CA LYS A 236 -33.54 -7.42 -11.62
C LYS A 236 -32.15 -8.04 -11.75
N LEU A 237 -31.43 -7.66 -12.78
CA LEU A 237 -30.00 -7.94 -12.93
C LEU A 237 -29.25 -6.61 -12.92
N ALA A 238 -28.16 -6.54 -12.17
CA ALA A 238 -27.34 -5.35 -12.14
C ALA A 238 -25.85 -5.72 -12.04
N ASN A 239 -25.01 -4.89 -12.65
CA ASN A 239 -23.55 -4.98 -12.51
C ASN A 239 -22.99 -3.64 -12.06
N ALA A 240 -21.81 -3.67 -11.44
CA ALA A 240 -21.07 -2.48 -11.08
C ALA A 240 -19.57 -2.70 -11.24
N PHE A 241 -18.89 -1.61 -11.52
CA PHE A 241 -17.44 -1.53 -11.64
C PHE A 241 -16.92 -0.24 -10.98
N GLN A 242 -15.80 -0.36 -10.29
CA GLN A 242 -15.06 0.77 -9.76
C GLN A 242 -13.55 0.48 -9.83
N GLN A 243 -12.77 1.48 -10.21
CA GLN A 243 -11.31 1.44 -10.15
C GLN A 243 -10.82 2.66 -9.37
N LYS A 244 -9.87 2.47 -8.47
CA LYS A 244 -9.26 3.54 -7.67
C LYS A 244 -7.76 3.39 -7.62
N TYR A 245 -7.06 4.51 -7.63
CA TYR A 245 -5.63 4.58 -7.43
C TYR A 245 -5.36 4.95 -5.97
N ALA A 246 -4.43 4.25 -5.35
CA ALA A 246 -4.04 4.51 -3.97
C ALA A 246 -2.53 4.70 -3.86
N ALA A 247 -2.12 5.70 -3.10
CA ALA A 247 -0.76 5.90 -2.66
C ALA A 247 -0.62 5.37 -1.22
N VAL A 248 0.40 4.56 -1.01
CA VAL A 248 0.72 3.97 0.29
C VAL A 248 2.06 4.53 0.74
N THR A 249 2.14 4.94 1.99
CA THR A 249 3.38 5.48 2.58
C THR A 249 3.71 4.70 3.84
N ARG A 250 4.92 4.16 3.89
CA ARG A 250 5.43 3.50 5.09
C ARG A 250 5.79 4.52 6.15
N GLU A 251 5.33 4.31 7.39
CA GLU A 251 5.61 5.18 8.53
C GLU A 251 7.11 5.20 8.85
N VAL A 252 7.68 6.38 9.02
CA VAL A 252 9.05 6.55 9.49
C VAL A 252 9.09 6.35 11.01
N VAL A 253 10.00 5.51 11.47
CA VAL A 253 10.25 5.24 12.90
C VAL A 253 11.74 5.39 13.17
N GLY A 254 12.10 6.31 14.07
CA GLY A 254 13.50 6.58 14.40
C GLY A 254 14.32 6.94 13.15
N SER A 255 15.38 6.19 12.89
CA SER A 255 16.26 6.34 11.72
C SER A 255 15.79 5.58 10.47
N SER A 256 14.57 5.01 10.48
CA SER A 256 14.05 4.28 9.32
C SER A 256 13.73 5.24 8.15
N GLU A 257 13.69 4.68 6.95
CA GLU A 257 13.38 5.42 5.74
C GLU A 257 11.91 5.32 5.36
N GLU A 258 11.40 6.37 4.72
CA GLU A 258 10.08 6.37 4.11
C GLU A 258 10.07 5.48 2.86
N GLY A 259 9.13 4.54 2.79
CA GLY A 259 8.83 3.78 1.57
C GLY A 259 7.51 4.28 0.98
N LYS A 260 7.48 4.53 -0.33
CA LYS A 260 6.29 4.98 -1.06
C LYS A 260 5.89 3.96 -2.09
N GLY A 261 4.61 3.58 -2.12
CA GLY A 261 4.05 2.69 -3.12
C GLY A 261 2.82 3.27 -3.77
N GLN A 262 2.50 2.77 -4.96
CA GLN A 262 1.26 3.05 -5.66
C GLN A 262 0.62 1.74 -6.06
N THR A 263 -0.69 1.64 -5.91
CA THR A 263 -1.45 0.45 -6.28
C THR A 263 -2.78 0.84 -6.89
N VAL A 264 -3.34 -0.08 -7.66
CA VAL A 264 -4.67 0.04 -8.26
C VAL A 264 -5.60 -0.92 -7.55
N ILE A 265 -6.79 -0.44 -7.22
CA ILE A 265 -7.83 -1.25 -6.60
C ILE A 265 -9.02 -1.29 -7.54
N GLU A 266 -9.34 -2.48 -8.02
CA GLU A 266 -10.48 -2.76 -8.87
C GLU A 266 -11.57 -3.50 -8.09
N ALA A 267 -12.82 -3.11 -8.31
CA ALA A 267 -13.97 -3.76 -7.72
C ALA A 267 -15.04 -4.01 -8.78
N LYS A 268 -15.55 -5.22 -8.83
CA LYS A 268 -16.59 -5.68 -9.75
C LYS A 268 -17.67 -6.39 -8.97
N SER A 269 -18.93 -6.15 -9.30
CA SER A 269 -20.04 -6.87 -8.69
C SER A 269 -21.12 -7.17 -9.70
N PHE A 270 -21.81 -8.28 -9.48
CA PHE A 270 -23.02 -8.68 -10.18
C PHE A 270 -24.10 -9.06 -9.18
N VAL A 271 -25.33 -8.62 -9.42
CA VAL A 271 -26.50 -8.90 -8.57
C VAL A 271 -27.64 -9.44 -9.44
N ALA A 272 -28.25 -10.51 -8.95
CA ALA A 272 -29.52 -10.99 -9.44
C ALA A 272 -30.54 -10.94 -8.29
N GLU A 273 -31.67 -10.30 -8.49
CA GLU A 273 -32.74 -10.14 -7.50
C GLU A 273 -34.08 -10.57 -8.08
N LEU A 274 -34.76 -11.48 -7.40
CA LEU A 274 -36.12 -11.84 -7.66
C LEU A 274 -37.01 -11.28 -6.55
N GLN A 275 -38.03 -10.54 -6.89
CA GLN A 275 -39.02 -10.03 -5.92
C GLN A 275 -40.46 -10.30 -6.39
N TYR A 276 -41.39 -10.26 -5.45
CA TYR A 276 -42.80 -10.40 -5.74
C TYR A 276 -43.58 -9.21 -5.17
N GLY A 277 -44.25 -8.45 -6.04
CA GLY A 277 -45.08 -7.31 -5.66
C GLY A 277 -46.49 -7.76 -5.23
N TYR A 278 -46.78 -7.62 -3.95
CA TYR A 278 -48.12 -7.90 -3.38
C TYR A 278 -48.75 -6.61 -2.93
N GLN A 279 -49.96 -6.31 -3.45
CA GLN A 279 -50.74 -5.15 -3.04
C GLN A 279 -51.47 -5.48 -1.73
N PHE A 280 -51.04 -4.90 -0.62
CA PHE A 280 -51.61 -5.09 0.69
C PHE A 280 -52.91 -4.28 0.83
N ASN A 281 -52.90 -3.03 0.34
CA ASN A 281 -54.09 -2.16 0.19
C ASN A 281 -53.82 -1.12 -0.91
N ASP A 282 -54.77 -0.19 -1.14
CA ASP A 282 -54.66 0.81 -2.21
C ASP A 282 -53.40 1.71 -2.12
N ASN A 283 -52.85 1.84 -0.93
CA ASN A 283 -51.72 2.70 -0.65
C ASN A 283 -50.42 1.95 -0.35
N ILE A 284 -50.46 0.64 -0.12
CA ILE A 284 -49.29 -0.13 0.35
C ILE A 284 -49.03 -1.33 -0.55
N ILE A 285 -47.84 -1.41 -1.07
CA ILE A 285 -47.32 -2.58 -1.80
C ILE A 285 -46.14 -3.14 -1.01
N LEU A 286 -46.24 -4.43 -0.68
CA LEU A 286 -45.17 -5.22 -0.06
C LEU A 286 -44.40 -5.96 -1.15
N ARG A 287 -43.08 -5.98 -1.04
CA ARG A 287 -42.21 -6.66 -2.01
C ARG A 287 -41.15 -7.48 -1.28
N PRO A 288 -41.49 -8.71 -0.85
CA PRO A 288 -40.49 -9.66 -0.45
C PRO A 288 -39.51 -9.91 -1.62
N TYR A 289 -38.22 -10.01 -1.33
CA TYR A 289 -37.22 -10.29 -2.35
C TYR A 289 -36.14 -11.26 -1.84
N PHE A 290 -35.52 -11.89 -2.79
CA PHE A 290 -34.34 -12.71 -2.61
C PHE A 290 -33.30 -12.29 -3.65
N ALA A 291 -32.10 -11.93 -3.21
CA ALA A 291 -31.04 -11.55 -4.11
C ALA A 291 -29.77 -12.36 -3.86
N ALA A 292 -29.05 -12.64 -4.92
CA ALA A 292 -27.70 -13.18 -4.90
C ALA A 292 -26.72 -12.16 -5.50
N ARG A 293 -25.64 -11.87 -4.80
CA ARG A 293 -24.59 -10.97 -5.22
C ARG A 293 -23.26 -11.69 -5.24
N SER A 294 -22.51 -11.53 -6.32
CA SER A 294 -21.10 -11.89 -6.42
C SER A 294 -20.27 -10.62 -6.54
N ALA A 295 -19.21 -10.49 -5.75
CA ALA A 295 -18.30 -9.37 -5.77
C ALA A 295 -16.85 -9.86 -5.81
N VAL A 296 -16.01 -9.13 -6.52
CA VAL A 296 -14.56 -9.34 -6.59
C VAL A 296 -13.89 -7.99 -6.37
N ILE A 297 -13.02 -7.91 -5.38
CA ILE A 297 -12.17 -6.76 -5.11
C ILE A 297 -10.73 -7.20 -5.22
N LYS A 298 -9.96 -6.50 -6.02
CA LYS A 298 -8.56 -6.80 -6.33
C LYS A 298 -7.72 -5.57 -6.05
N GLN A 299 -6.61 -5.74 -5.33
CA GLN A 299 -5.56 -4.75 -5.22
C GLN A 299 -4.32 -5.29 -5.93
N ASP A 300 -3.78 -4.52 -6.87
CA ASP A 300 -2.54 -4.89 -7.55
C ASP A 300 -1.36 -4.89 -6.60
N GLY A 301 -0.42 -5.81 -6.84
CA GLY A 301 0.86 -5.80 -6.15
C GLY A 301 1.67 -4.56 -6.50
N TYR A 302 2.55 -4.15 -5.60
CA TYR A 302 3.45 -3.02 -5.83
C TYR A 302 4.77 -3.20 -5.09
N THR A 303 5.81 -2.47 -5.55
CA THR A 303 7.09 -2.35 -4.85
C THR A 303 7.29 -0.91 -4.42
N GLU A 304 7.73 -0.72 -3.18
CA GLU A 304 8.06 0.60 -2.65
C GLU A 304 9.22 1.25 -3.39
N THR A 305 9.23 2.56 -3.40
CA THR A 305 10.32 3.43 -3.86
C THR A 305 10.73 4.39 -2.74
N GLY A 306 11.90 5.02 -2.85
CA GLY A 306 12.37 6.02 -1.87
C GLY A 306 13.03 5.44 -0.63
N SER A 307 13.22 4.12 -0.55
CA SER A 307 13.93 3.45 0.55
C SER A 307 15.08 2.61 0.02
N SER A 308 16.17 2.52 0.78
CA SER A 308 17.30 1.62 0.49
C SER A 308 16.94 0.14 0.72
N SER A 309 15.81 -0.13 1.42
CA SER A 309 15.23 -1.46 1.61
C SER A 309 13.75 -1.44 1.23
N PRO A 310 13.42 -1.38 -0.08
CA PRO A 310 12.06 -1.37 -0.55
C PRO A 310 11.36 -2.70 -0.26
N LEU A 311 10.09 -2.64 0.16
CA LEU A 311 9.24 -3.80 0.32
C LEU A 311 8.44 -4.05 -0.96
N SER A 312 8.22 -5.31 -1.27
CA SER A 312 7.33 -5.74 -2.35
C SER A 312 6.09 -6.42 -1.76
N PHE A 313 4.94 -6.02 -2.25
CA PHE A 313 3.64 -6.55 -1.84
C PHE A 313 3.01 -7.27 -3.02
N ASN A 314 2.51 -8.47 -2.77
CA ASN A 314 1.80 -9.25 -3.77
C ASN A 314 0.38 -8.71 -4.00
N GLU A 315 -0.22 -9.12 -5.11
CA GLU A 315 -1.63 -8.89 -5.38
C GLU A 315 -2.50 -9.48 -4.25
N ILE A 316 -3.53 -8.72 -3.85
CA ILE A 316 -4.56 -9.16 -2.92
C ILE A 316 -5.87 -9.24 -3.70
N LYS A 317 -6.58 -10.37 -3.59
CA LYS A 317 -7.85 -10.58 -4.24
C LYS A 317 -8.85 -11.19 -3.26
N ASP A 318 -9.95 -10.49 -3.08
CA ASP A 318 -11.08 -10.93 -2.28
C ASP A 318 -12.28 -11.23 -3.18
N LYS A 319 -12.94 -12.36 -2.93
CA LYS A 319 -14.15 -12.79 -3.64
C LYS A 319 -15.22 -13.11 -2.62
N SER A 320 -16.36 -12.47 -2.76
CA SER A 320 -17.50 -12.71 -1.89
C SER A 320 -18.74 -13.10 -2.70
N THR A 321 -19.54 -13.99 -2.12
CA THR A 321 -20.88 -14.31 -2.60
C THR A 321 -21.83 -14.13 -1.43
N THR A 322 -22.86 -13.31 -1.60
CA THR A 322 -23.79 -12.94 -0.55
C THR A 322 -25.21 -13.22 -0.99
N ILE A 323 -25.99 -13.80 -0.09
CA ILE A 323 -27.44 -14.02 -0.26
C ILE A 323 -28.17 -12.98 0.60
N LEU A 324 -29.15 -12.30 0.04
CA LEU A 324 -29.83 -11.17 0.62
C LEU A 324 -31.35 -11.37 0.55
N PRO A 325 -31.98 -12.04 1.54
CA PRO A 325 -33.42 -12.01 1.71
C PRO A 325 -33.83 -10.66 2.29
N GLY A 326 -34.99 -10.14 1.88
CA GLY A 326 -35.48 -8.89 2.42
C GLY A 326 -36.93 -8.55 2.04
N LEU A 327 -37.38 -7.42 2.54
CA LEU A 327 -38.72 -6.89 2.30
C LEU A 327 -38.60 -5.40 1.95
N LYS A 328 -39.18 -4.99 0.81
CA LYS A 328 -39.37 -3.59 0.45
C LYS A 328 -40.81 -3.20 0.67
N LEU A 329 -41.05 -2.02 1.19
CA LEU A 329 -42.36 -1.44 1.38
C LEU A 329 -42.47 -0.17 0.55
N ASN A 330 -43.46 -0.12 -0.31
CA ASN A 330 -43.82 1.09 -1.06
C ASN A 330 -45.17 1.59 -0.52
N ALA A 331 -45.14 2.78 0.06
CA ALA A 331 -46.36 3.43 0.57
C ALA A 331 -46.62 4.72 -0.22
N ARG A 332 -47.85 4.89 -0.70
CA ARG A 332 -48.34 6.15 -1.25
C ARG A 332 -48.91 6.96 -0.11
N LEU A 333 -48.28 8.06 0.22
CA LEU A 333 -48.84 9.04 1.17
C LEU A 333 -49.92 9.84 0.42
N SER A 334 -51.20 9.73 0.84
CA SER A 334 -52.25 10.59 0.35
C SER A 334 -52.02 12.00 0.92
N SER A 335 -51.94 12.99 0.07
CA SER A 335 -52.09 14.41 0.46
C SER A 335 -53.51 14.71 0.77
#